data_0e1b11f662ac7d0c56ab60f5092188c1
#
_entry.id   0e1b11f662ac7d0c56ab60f5092188c1
#
_cell.length_a   1.000
_cell.length_b   1.000
_cell.length_c   1.000
_cell.angle_alpha   90.00
_cell.angle_beta   90.00
_cell.angle_gamma   90.00
#
_symmetry.space_group_name_H-M   'P 1'
#
loop_
_entity.id
_entity.type
_entity.pdbx_description
1 polymer ?
#
loop_
_entity_poly.entity_id
_entity_poly.type
_entity_poly.pdbx_seq_one_letter_code
_entity_poly.pdbx_strand_id
1 'polypeptide(L)'
;MYTIEFQKRGLPHAHILIFLHPSSKYPKPEDIDDIISAEIPDPKKQNELYNLVRSHMMHGPCGRARLSSPCMKNNKCSKFFPKKYTEQTVVDQDGYPVYKRSSNTHTIVKNGIVLDNRHVVPYNGHLLLKYQAHINMEWCNQNSSIKYLFKYIHKGYDRITARIVPSQHNARAVQQPIDEIKQYLDC
;
A
#
# COMPACT_ATOMS: atom_id res chain seq x y z
N MET A 1 -13.45 14.48 -5.39
CA MET A 1 -14.42 13.35 -5.48
C MET A 1 -13.93 12.25 -4.56
N TYR A 2 -14.79 11.57 -3.82
CA TYR A 2 -14.38 10.46 -2.97
C TYR A 2 -15.48 9.40 -2.90
N THR A 3 -15.07 8.17 -2.55
CA THR A 3 -15.97 7.07 -2.17
C THR A 3 -15.42 6.37 -0.94
N ILE A 4 -16.31 5.88 -0.10
CA ILE A 4 -15.97 5.11 1.09
C ILE A 4 -16.47 3.68 0.89
N GLU A 5 -15.56 2.72 1.08
CA GLU A 5 -15.82 1.29 1.03
C GLU A 5 -15.63 0.72 2.44
N PHE A 6 -16.61 -0.01 2.95
CA PHE A 6 -16.41 -0.79 4.16
C PHE A 6 -15.88 -2.17 3.76
N GLN A 7 -14.65 -2.45 4.15
CA GLN A 7 -14.04 -3.74 3.89
C GLN A 7 -14.72 -4.84 4.69
N LYS A 8 -14.48 -6.11 4.36
CA LYS A 8 -15.11 -7.31 4.96
C LYS A 8 -15.22 -7.30 6.50
N ARG A 9 -14.42 -6.48 7.18
CA ARG A 9 -14.34 -6.39 8.64
C ARG A 9 -14.90 -5.11 9.22
N GLY A 10 -15.63 -4.35 8.41
CA GLY A 10 -16.21 -3.08 8.84
C GLY A 10 -15.21 -1.93 8.92
N LEU A 11 -13.95 -2.14 8.54
CA LEU A 11 -12.96 -1.04 8.48
C LEU A 11 -13.25 -0.13 7.28
N PRO A 12 -13.40 1.19 7.50
CA PRO A 12 -13.62 2.12 6.42
C PRO A 12 -12.34 2.28 5.58
N HIS A 13 -12.49 2.27 4.25
CA HIS A 13 -11.45 2.57 3.29
C HIS A 13 -11.93 3.67 2.36
N ALA A 14 -11.20 4.77 2.27
CA ALA A 14 -11.57 5.89 1.44
C ALA A 14 -10.71 5.94 0.18
N HIS A 15 -11.34 6.06 -0.98
CA HIS A 15 -10.72 6.40 -2.23
C HIS A 15 -11.00 7.86 -2.53
N ILE A 16 -9.95 8.68 -2.63
CA ILE A 16 -10.07 10.12 -2.81
C ILE A 16 -9.37 10.52 -4.10
N LEU A 17 -10.07 11.22 -4.99
CA LEU A 17 -9.50 11.84 -6.17
C LEU A 17 -9.51 13.35 -6.01
N ILE A 18 -8.33 13.96 -6.04
CA ILE A 18 -8.13 15.40 -5.92
C ILE A 18 -7.86 15.96 -7.30
N PHE A 19 -8.67 16.91 -7.74
CA PHE A 19 -8.47 17.67 -8.97
C PHE A 19 -7.72 18.95 -8.65
N LEU A 20 -6.48 19.04 -9.12
CA LEU A 20 -5.66 20.22 -8.89
C LEU A 20 -6.07 21.34 -9.85
N HIS A 21 -6.04 22.58 -9.34
CA HIS A 21 -6.17 23.77 -10.18
C HIS A 21 -5.05 23.80 -11.25
N PRO A 22 -5.29 24.31 -12.46
CA PRO A 22 -4.25 24.35 -13.52
C PRO A 22 -2.92 24.95 -13.09
N SER A 23 -2.94 26.00 -12.24
CA SER A 23 -1.71 26.62 -11.71
C SER A 23 -0.98 25.77 -10.66
N SER A 24 -1.62 24.70 -10.14
CA SER A 24 -1.07 23.79 -9.15
C SER A 24 -0.82 22.40 -9.73
N LYS A 25 -0.87 22.28 -11.05
CA LYS A 25 -0.47 21.03 -11.71
C LYS A 25 1.06 20.96 -11.71
N TYR A 26 1.56 19.79 -11.35
CA TYR A 26 2.99 19.50 -11.26
C TYR A 26 3.42 18.68 -12.47
N PRO A 27 3.91 19.34 -13.55
CA PRO A 27 4.22 18.64 -14.80
C PRO A 27 5.58 17.94 -14.78
N LYS A 28 6.45 18.29 -13.82
CA LYS A 28 7.82 17.79 -13.77
C LYS A 28 7.97 16.66 -12.76
N PRO A 29 8.82 15.67 -13.03
CA PRO A 29 9.11 14.59 -12.08
C PRO A 29 9.60 15.08 -10.72
N GLU A 30 10.37 16.15 -10.67
CA GLU A 30 10.90 16.74 -9.44
C GLU A 30 9.77 17.25 -8.54
N ASP A 31 8.76 17.90 -9.14
CA ASP A 31 7.58 18.39 -8.41
C ASP A 31 6.78 17.22 -7.79
N ILE A 32 6.79 16.06 -8.46
CA ILE A 32 6.14 14.84 -7.94
C ILE A 32 6.90 14.33 -6.73
N ASP A 33 8.24 14.30 -6.78
CA ASP A 33 9.09 13.83 -5.68
C ASP A 33 8.98 14.71 -4.43
N ASP A 34 8.66 15.99 -4.57
CA ASP A 34 8.41 16.90 -3.44
C ASP A 34 7.11 16.54 -2.68
N ILE A 35 6.17 15.89 -3.35
CA ILE A 35 4.85 15.58 -2.78
C ILE A 35 4.72 14.10 -2.44
N ILE A 36 5.24 13.21 -3.29
CA ILE A 36 5.08 11.77 -3.17
C ILE A 36 6.45 11.11 -3.07
N SER A 37 6.66 10.38 -1.99
CA SER A 37 7.86 9.57 -1.78
C SER A 37 7.54 8.08 -1.87
N ALA A 38 8.46 7.31 -2.42
CA ALA A 38 8.44 5.85 -2.38
C ALA A 38 9.75 5.29 -1.79
N GLU A 39 10.32 6.01 -0.83
CA GLU A 39 11.59 5.70 -0.17
C GLU A 39 11.44 5.60 1.35
N ILE A 40 12.32 4.84 1.98
CA ILE A 40 12.43 4.75 3.44
C ILE A 40 13.15 6.01 3.92
N PRO A 41 12.55 6.80 4.84
CA PRO A 41 13.18 7.98 5.41
C PRO A 41 14.46 7.64 6.17
N ASP A 42 15.37 8.61 6.28
CA ASP A 42 16.55 8.49 7.15
C ASP A 42 16.11 8.44 8.63
N PRO A 43 16.32 7.30 9.34
CA PRO A 43 15.89 7.16 10.72
C PRO A 43 16.55 8.15 11.69
N LYS A 44 17.72 8.70 11.32
CA LYS A 44 18.43 9.69 12.17
C LYS A 44 17.85 11.09 12.02
N LYS A 45 17.33 11.42 10.82
CA LYS A 45 16.81 12.77 10.52
C LYS A 45 15.30 12.86 10.67
N GLN A 46 14.58 11.78 10.36
CA GLN A 46 13.12 11.72 10.26
C GLN A 46 12.55 10.50 10.99
N ASN A 47 12.93 10.33 12.26
CA ASN A 47 12.60 9.12 13.03
C ASN A 47 11.09 8.85 13.11
N GLU A 48 10.27 9.86 13.32
CA GLU A 48 8.82 9.70 13.39
C GLU A 48 8.26 9.20 12.05
N LEU A 49 8.64 9.83 10.95
CA LEU A 49 8.21 9.42 9.61
C LEU A 49 8.73 8.02 9.26
N TYR A 50 9.97 7.68 9.64
CA TYR A 50 10.53 6.34 9.46
C TYR A 50 9.68 5.28 10.17
N ASN A 51 9.27 5.52 11.41
CA ASN A 51 8.43 4.58 12.17
C ASN A 51 7.03 4.42 11.54
N LEU A 52 6.45 5.50 11.03
CA LEU A 52 5.16 5.44 10.32
C LEU A 52 5.27 4.70 8.99
N VAL A 53 6.33 4.92 8.22
CA VAL A 53 6.60 4.17 6.98
C VAL A 53 6.77 2.69 7.29
N ARG A 54 7.55 2.36 8.33
CA ARG A 54 7.74 0.99 8.80
C ARG A 54 6.41 0.30 9.13
N SER A 55 5.51 1.00 9.80
CA SER A 55 4.24 0.44 10.29
C SER A 55 3.18 0.37 9.20
N HIS A 56 3.10 1.37 8.32
CA HIS A 56 1.95 1.56 7.43
C HIS A 56 2.26 1.47 5.94
N MET A 57 3.50 1.77 5.51
CA MET A 57 3.79 1.94 4.08
C MET A 57 4.70 0.88 3.47
N MET A 58 5.01 -0.20 4.21
CA MET A 58 5.81 -1.30 3.68
C MET A 58 4.94 -2.43 3.15
N HIS A 59 5.04 -2.70 1.86
CA HIS A 59 4.43 -3.88 1.24
C HIS A 59 5.28 -5.13 1.47
N GLY A 60 4.66 -6.17 1.97
CA GLY A 60 5.34 -7.44 2.19
C GLY A 60 5.65 -7.73 3.66
N PRO A 61 6.41 -8.80 3.89
CA PRO A 61 7.15 -9.62 2.93
C PRO A 61 6.25 -10.49 2.03
N CYS A 62 6.64 -10.62 0.77
CA CYS A 62 5.97 -11.47 -0.22
C CYS A 62 6.98 -12.06 -1.23
N GLY A 63 6.52 -12.69 -2.29
CA GLY A 63 7.39 -13.35 -3.27
C GLY A 63 8.05 -14.59 -2.70
N ARG A 64 9.31 -14.86 -3.07
CA ARG A 64 10.07 -16.03 -2.60
C ARG A 64 10.27 -16.05 -1.09
N ALA A 65 10.27 -14.88 -0.44
CA ALA A 65 10.43 -14.78 1.00
C ALA A 65 9.17 -15.21 1.78
N ARG A 66 7.98 -15.08 1.17
CA ARG A 66 6.71 -15.52 1.77
C ARG A 66 5.66 -15.77 0.68
N LEU A 67 5.57 -17.02 0.23
CA LEU A 67 4.61 -17.43 -0.80
C LEU A 67 3.16 -17.41 -0.33
N SER A 68 2.92 -17.56 0.99
CA SER A 68 1.59 -17.54 1.61
C SER A 68 0.99 -16.16 1.80
N SER A 69 1.70 -15.09 1.39
CA SER A 69 1.19 -13.71 1.53
C SER A 69 -0.08 -13.50 0.70
N PRO A 70 -1.12 -12.79 1.22
CA PRO A 70 -2.40 -12.59 0.53
C PRO A 70 -2.30 -11.92 -0.84
N CYS A 71 -1.23 -11.15 -1.10
CA CYS A 71 -0.97 -10.55 -2.40
C CYS A 71 -0.47 -11.53 -3.47
N MET A 72 -0.08 -12.75 -3.08
CA MET A 72 0.48 -13.73 -4.00
C MET A 72 -0.61 -14.39 -4.86
N LYS A 73 -0.41 -14.36 -6.19
CA LYS A 73 -1.22 -15.07 -7.19
C LYS A 73 -0.29 -15.71 -8.21
N ASN A 74 -0.45 -17.00 -8.47
CA ASN A 74 0.39 -17.74 -9.42
C ASN A 74 1.89 -17.52 -9.17
N ASN A 75 2.31 -17.62 -7.89
CA ASN A 75 3.69 -17.41 -7.44
C ASN A 75 4.29 -16.00 -7.71
N LYS A 76 3.45 -15.02 -8.02
CA LYS A 76 3.85 -13.63 -8.23
C LYS A 76 3.02 -12.69 -7.36
N CYS A 77 3.62 -11.59 -6.93
CA CYS A 77 2.89 -10.55 -6.23
C CYS A 77 1.92 -9.83 -7.19
N SER A 78 0.62 -9.87 -6.90
CA SER A 78 -0.42 -9.21 -7.70
C SER A 78 -0.32 -7.66 -7.71
N LYS A 79 0.49 -7.11 -6.81
CA LYS A 79 0.81 -5.67 -6.73
C LYS A 79 2.16 -5.34 -7.37
N PHE A 80 2.80 -6.33 -8.00
CA PHE A 80 4.09 -6.19 -8.70
C PHE A 80 5.23 -5.71 -7.79
N PHE A 81 5.27 -6.16 -6.53
CA PHE A 81 6.41 -5.98 -5.66
C PHE A 81 7.35 -7.19 -5.72
N PRO A 82 8.67 -6.98 -5.50
CA PRO A 82 9.36 -5.70 -5.34
C PRO A 82 9.39 -4.89 -6.64
N LYS A 83 9.34 -3.57 -6.52
CA LYS A 83 9.52 -2.65 -7.66
C LYS A 83 10.98 -2.63 -8.10
N LYS A 84 11.30 -1.94 -9.19
CA LYS A 84 12.69 -1.71 -9.60
C LYS A 84 13.29 -0.53 -8.86
N TYR A 85 14.61 -0.51 -8.71
CA TYR A 85 15.33 0.70 -8.34
C TYR A 85 15.26 1.72 -9.47
N THR A 86 15.10 2.98 -9.12
CA THR A 86 15.02 4.12 -10.04
C THR A 86 15.59 5.34 -9.33
N GLU A 87 16.65 5.94 -9.88
CA GLU A 87 17.36 7.05 -9.23
C GLU A 87 16.59 8.38 -9.26
N GLN A 88 15.61 8.49 -10.13
CA GLN A 88 14.72 9.64 -10.25
C GLN A 88 13.33 9.20 -10.68
N THR A 89 12.30 9.95 -10.30
CA THR A 89 10.95 9.73 -10.81
C THR A 89 10.91 10.04 -12.30
N VAL A 90 10.23 9.19 -13.06
CA VAL A 90 9.98 9.39 -14.49
C VAL A 90 8.50 9.15 -14.77
N VAL A 91 7.95 9.84 -15.75
CA VAL A 91 6.60 9.59 -16.26
C VAL A 91 6.75 8.73 -17.51
N ASP A 92 6.12 7.56 -17.51
CA ASP A 92 6.19 6.62 -18.64
C ASP A 92 5.37 7.12 -19.84
N GLN A 93 5.42 6.36 -20.95
CA GLN A 93 4.73 6.72 -22.21
C GLN A 93 3.21 6.75 -22.06
N ASP A 94 2.68 6.01 -21.09
CA ASP A 94 1.24 5.96 -20.78
C ASP A 94 0.84 7.03 -19.74
N GLY A 95 1.78 7.89 -19.32
CA GLY A 95 1.56 8.97 -18.36
C GLY A 95 1.50 8.53 -16.89
N TYR A 96 1.99 7.32 -16.56
CA TYR A 96 2.08 6.84 -15.17
C TYR A 96 3.45 7.15 -14.57
N PRO A 97 3.51 7.57 -13.31
CA PRO A 97 4.77 7.82 -12.64
C PRO A 97 5.45 6.50 -12.23
N VAL A 98 6.72 6.39 -12.54
CA VAL A 98 7.63 5.43 -11.94
C VAL A 98 8.43 6.19 -10.87
N TYR A 99 8.04 6.05 -9.61
CA TYR A 99 8.60 6.81 -8.50
C TYR A 99 10.05 6.45 -8.22
N LYS A 100 10.81 7.45 -7.80
CA LYS A 100 12.17 7.29 -7.31
C LYS A 100 12.25 6.26 -6.19
N ARG A 101 13.23 5.36 -6.31
CA ARG A 101 13.55 4.30 -5.36
C ARG A 101 15.04 4.05 -5.40
N SER A 102 15.81 4.91 -4.76
CA SER A 102 17.27 4.82 -4.80
C SER A 102 17.77 3.55 -4.10
N SER A 103 18.87 3.03 -4.60
CA SER A 103 19.61 1.91 -3.97
C SER A 103 20.47 2.48 -2.84
N ASN A 104 19.84 2.82 -1.71
CA ASN A 104 20.53 3.27 -0.50
C ASN A 104 20.58 2.16 0.56
N THR A 105 21.19 2.48 1.71
CA THR A 105 21.36 1.55 2.82
C THR A 105 20.17 1.52 3.79
N HIS A 106 19.13 2.32 3.54
CA HIS A 106 17.96 2.36 4.43
C HIS A 106 17.11 1.12 4.21
N THR A 107 16.91 0.37 5.28
CA THR A 107 16.13 -0.87 5.27
C THR A 107 15.22 -0.96 6.48
N ILE A 108 14.20 -1.80 6.37
CA ILE A 108 13.26 -2.11 7.44
C ILE A 108 13.19 -3.63 7.56
N VAL A 109 13.28 -4.13 8.79
CA VAL A 109 13.05 -5.56 9.08
C VAL A 109 11.59 -5.77 9.43
N LYS A 110 10.89 -6.60 8.67
CA LYS A 110 9.50 -7.01 8.93
C LYS A 110 9.44 -8.55 8.92
N ASN A 111 8.97 -9.14 10.01
CA ASN A 111 8.89 -10.60 10.18
C ASN A 111 10.23 -11.34 9.88
N GLY A 112 11.35 -10.76 10.31
CA GLY A 112 12.70 -11.32 10.10
C GLY A 112 13.26 -11.14 8.68
N ILE A 113 12.53 -10.49 7.76
CA ILE A 113 12.93 -10.25 6.39
C ILE A 113 13.29 -8.79 6.20
N VAL A 114 14.45 -8.53 5.58
CA VAL A 114 14.92 -7.18 5.26
C VAL A 114 14.22 -6.69 4.01
N LEU A 115 13.56 -5.56 4.12
CA LEU A 115 12.87 -4.85 3.04
C LEU A 115 13.58 -3.52 2.78
N ASP A 116 13.59 -3.09 1.54
CA ASP A 116 14.22 -1.86 1.06
C ASP A 116 13.22 -0.97 0.30
N ASN A 117 13.70 0.10 -0.33
CA ASN A 117 12.86 1.06 -1.07
C ASN A 117 11.97 0.42 -2.15
N ARG A 118 12.31 -0.76 -2.66
CA ARG A 118 11.50 -1.48 -3.64
C ARG A 118 10.16 -1.96 -3.08
N HIS A 119 10.00 -1.97 -1.76
CA HIS A 119 8.82 -2.45 -1.06
C HIS A 119 7.96 -1.33 -0.48
N VAL A 120 8.37 -0.06 -0.62
CA VAL A 120 7.62 1.07 -0.10
C VAL A 120 6.40 1.36 -0.98
N VAL A 121 5.23 1.52 -0.38
CA VAL A 121 4.02 2.04 -1.04
C VAL A 121 4.15 3.55 -1.16
N PRO A 122 3.88 4.18 -2.31
CA PRO A 122 3.99 5.62 -2.47
C PRO A 122 3.13 6.38 -1.46
N TYR A 123 3.68 7.40 -0.82
CA TYR A 123 3.02 8.14 0.25
C TYR A 123 3.36 9.63 0.23
N ASN A 124 2.53 10.43 0.89
CA ASN A 124 2.85 11.83 1.20
C ASN A 124 3.26 11.93 2.68
N GLY A 125 4.44 12.46 2.95
CA GLY A 125 5.00 12.53 4.30
C GLY A 125 4.15 13.36 5.27
N HIS A 126 3.59 14.48 4.82
CA HIS A 126 2.74 15.35 5.66
C HIS A 126 1.42 14.67 6.05
N LEU A 127 0.79 13.99 5.09
CA LEU A 127 -0.45 13.26 5.36
C LEU A 127 -0.19 12.06 6.28
N LEU A 128 0.92 11.36 6.07
CA LEU A 128 1.29 10.22 6.89
C LEU A 128 1.56 10.63 8.34
N LEU A 129 2.29 11.73 8.57
CA LEU A 129 2.51 12.30 9.90
C LEU A 129 1.20 12.77 10.55
N LYS A 130 0.31 13.41 9.77
CA LYS A 130 -0.94 13.94 10.29
C LYS A 130 -1.95 12.88 10.70
N TYR A 131 -2.11 11.84 9.89
CA TYR A 131 -3.18 10.85 10.07
C TYR A 131 -2.71 9.52 10.64
N GLN A 132 -1.42 9.24 10.63
CA GLN A 132 -0.78 8.03 11.18
C GLN A 132 -1.48 6.73 10.73
N ALA A 133 -1.84 6.66 9.45
CA ALA A 133 -2.58 5.57 8.85
C ALA A 133 -1.97 5.17 7.50
N HIS A 134 -2.36 4.00 6.97
CA HIS A 134 -1.98 3.62 5.61
C HIS A 134 -2.62 4.57 4.59
N ILE A 135 -1.81 5.38 3.91
CA ILE A 135 -2.26 6.35 2.90
C ILE A 135 -1.41 6.18 1.64
N ASN A 136 -1.90 5.35 0.72
CA ASN A 136 -1.31 5.30 -0.62
C ASN A 136 -1.70 6.55 -1.39
N MET A 137 -0.70 7.29 -1.88
CA MET A 137 -0.89 8.48 -2.70
C MET A 137 -0.19 8.30 -4.05
N GLU A 138 -0.93 8.51 -5.11
CA GLU A 138 -0.40 8.40 -6.47
C GLU A 138 -0.75 9.64 -7.30
N TRP A 139 0.21 10.06 -8.11
CA TRP A 139 -0.02 11.11 -9.10
C TRP A 139 -0.73 10.50 -10.32
N CYS A 140 -1.80 11.15 -10.76
CA CYS A 140 -2.64 10.67 -11.85
C CYS A 140 -2.78 11.75 -12.91
N ASN A 141 -2.32 11.46 -14.13
CA ASN A 141 -2.46 12.38 -15.27
C ASN A 141 -3.57 11.97 -16.27
N GLN A 142 -4.32 10.90 -15.98
CA GLN A 142 -5.26 10.35 -16.93
C GLN A 142 -6.71 10.35 -16.45
N ASN A 143 -7.63 10.54 -17.39
CA ASN A 143 -9.08 10.39 -17.16
C ASN A 143 -9.50 8.97 -16.73
N SER A 144 -8.63 7.97 -16.94
CA SER A 144 -8.83 6.59 -16.50
C SER A 144 -8.89 6.44 -14.98
N SER A 145 -8.26 7.35 -14.23
CA SER A 145 -8.32 7.38 -12.76
C SER A 145 -9.74 7.60 -12.23
N ILE A 146 -10.59 8.29 -12.97
CA ILE A 146 -12.00 8.46 -12.65
C ILE A 146 -12.74 7.11 -12.72
N LYS A 147 -12.45 6.28 -13.72
CA LYS A 147 -13.04 4.94 -13.86
C LYS A 147 -12.70 4.04 -12.67
N TYR A 148 -11.54 4.23 -12.06
CA TYR A 148 -11.14 3.48 -10.87
C TYR A 148 -12.08 3.76 -9.67
N LEU A 149 -12.46 5.01 -9.45
CA LEU A 149 -13.43 5.39 -8.43
C LEU A 149 -14.81 4.77 -8.67
N PHE A 150 -15.30 4.80 -9.92
CA PHE A 150 -16.57 4.19 -10.29
C PHE A 150 -16.61 2.68 -10.07
N LYS A 151 -15.47 1.98 -10.22
CA LYS A 151 -15.37 0.56 -9.91
C LYS A 151 -15.75 0.24 -8.46
N TYR A 152 -15.40 1.11 -7.51
CA TYR A 152 -15.73 0.93 -6.10
C TYR A 152 -17.17 1.28 -5.77
N ILE A 153 -17.78 2.23 -6.49
CA ILE A 153 -19.21 2.55 -6.35
C ILE A 153 -20.08 1.36 -6.78
N HIS A 154 -19.67 0.62 -7.81
CA HIS A 154 -20.42 -0.51 -8.36
C HIS A 154 -20.04 -1.88 -7.78
N LYS A 155 -19.05 -1.94 -6.90
CA LYS A 155 -18.49 -3.22 -6.42
C LYS A 155 -19.48 -4.03 -5.57
N GLY A 156 -20.50 -3.43 -4.98
CA GLY A 156 -21.38 -4.08 -4.01
C GLY A 156 -20.66 -4.43 -2.69
N TYR A 157 -21.40 -5.01 -1.75
CA TYR A 157 -20.82 -5.44 -0.47
C TYR A 157 -19.88 -6.63 -0.65
N ASP A 158 -18.72 -6.61 0.00
CA ASP A 158 -17.85 -7.77 0.08
C ASP A 158 -18.59 -8.93 0.77
N ARG A 159 -18.59 -10.11 0.15
CA ARG A 159 -19.21 -11.30 0.73
C ARG A 159 -18.41 -11.76 1.95
N ILE A 160 -19.06 -11.81 3.12
CA ILE A 160 -18.50 -12.39 4.33
C ILE A 160 -18.71 -13.89 4.26
N THR A 161 -17.67 -14.67 4.43
CA THR A 161 -17.79 -16.12 4.65
C THR A 161 -17.92 -16.36 6.15
N ALA A 162 -19.14 -16.63 6.62
CA ALA A 162 -19.37 -17.06 7.99
C ALA A 162 -19.30 -18.59 8.07
N ARG A 163 -18.50 -19.11 8.99
CA ARG A 163 -18.47 -20.54 9.31
C ARG A 163 -19.07 -20.74 10.70
N ILE A 164 -20.16 -21.46 10.76
CA ILE A 164 -20.72 -21.88 12.04
C ILE A 164 -19.85 -23.04 12.55
N VAL A 165 -19.14 -22.80 13.65
CA VAL A 165 -18.39 -23.85 14.33
C VAL A 165 -19.33 -24.46 15.38
N PRO A 166 -19.72 -25.74 15.27
CA PRO A 166 -20.49 -26.39 16.32
C PRO A 166 -19.68 -26.43 17.60
N SER A 167 -20.26 -26.01 18.71
CA SER A 167 -19.68 -26.19 20.05
C SER A 167 -19.72 -27.69 20.40
N GLN A 168 -18.69 -28.42 20.06
CA GLN A 168 -18.52 -29.79 20.54
C GLN A 168 -17.46 -29.81 21.65
N HIS A 169 -17.89 -30.21 22.81
CA HIS A 169 -17.06 -30.80 23.86
C HIS A 169 -16.41 -32.07 23.31
N ASN A 170 -15.34 -31.97 22.56
CA ASN A 170 -14.38 -33.06 22.42
C ASN A 170 -13.10 -32.51 21.70
N ALA A 171 -12.01 -32.65 22.43
CA ALA A 171 -10.69 -32.25 22.02
C ALA A 171 -10.20 -33.04 20.80
N ARG A 172 -10.13 -32.41 19.66
CA ARG A 172 -9.17 -32.75 18.58
C ARG A 172 -8.90 -31.48 17.78
N ALA A 173 -7.61 -31.07 17.75
CA ALA A 173 -6.96 -30.07 16.92
C ALA A 173 -7.91 -29.04 16.26
N VAL A 174 -8.31 -28.04 16.99
CA VAL A 174 -8.93 -26.83 16.45
C VAL A 174 -7.82 -26.06 15.73
N GLN A 175 -7.84 -26.04 14.41
CA GLN A 175 -7.09 -25.05 13.66
C GLN A 175 -7.51 -23.69 14.20
N GLN A 176 -6.56 -22.93 14.75
CA GLN A 176 -6.81 -21.58 15.24
C GLN A 176 -7.46 -20.77 14.11
N PRO A 177 -8.50 -19.97 14.40
CA PRO A 177 -9.10 -19.11 13.41
C PRO A 177 -8.03 -18.20 12.85
N ILE A 178 -7.92 -18.16 11.54
CA ILE A 178 -6.97 -17.31 10.84
C ILE A 178 -7.36 -15.86 11.13
N ASP A 179 -6.49 -15.12 11.83
CA ASP A 179 -6.64 -13.68 12.00
C ASP A 179 -6.31 -12.99 10.65
N GLU A 180 -7.37 -12.83 9.83
CA GLU A 180 -7.24 -12.22 8.53
C GLU A 180 -6.83 -10.73 8.61
N ILE A 181 -7.08 -10.02 9.77
CA ILE A 181 -6.63 -8.62 9.96
C ILE A 181 -5.12 -8.61 10.06
N LYS A 182 -4.58 -9.51 10.86
CA LYS A 182 -3.13 -9.67 11.00
C LYS A 182 -2.49 -10.06 9.66
N GLN A 183 -3.12 -10.98 8.91
CA GLN A 183 -2.63 -11.34 7.57
C GLN A 183 -2.61 -10.16 6.59
N TYR A 184 -3.60 -9.28 6.66
CA TYR A 184 -3.66 -8.09 5.80
C TYR A 184 -2.62 -7.03 6.21
N LEU A 185 -2.43 -6.81 7.50
CA LEU A 185 -1.42 -5.87 8.03
C LEU A 185 0.01 -6.37 7.82
N ASP A 186 0.20 -7.68 7.76
CA ASP A 186 1.49 -8.33 7.48
C ASP A 186 1.83 -8.39 5.98
N CYS A 187 0.99 -7.87 5.11
CA CYS A 187 1.15 -7.78 3.67
C CYS A 187 1.47 -6.35 3.23
#